data_aec63168471f96565512bf9b2dc45aa5
#
_entry.id   aec63168471f96565512bf9b2dc45aa5
#
_cell.length_a   1.000
_cell.length_b   1.000
_cell.length_c   1.000
_cell.angle_alpha   90.00
_cell.angle_beta   90.00
_cell.angle_gamma   90.00
#
_symmetry.space_group_name_H-M   'P 1'
#
loop_
_entity.id
_entity.type
_entity.pdbx_description
1 polymer ?
#
loop_
_entity_poly.entity_id
_entity_poly.type
_entity_poly.pdbx_seq_one_letter_code
_entity_poly.pdbx_strand_id
1 'polypeptide(L)'
;MDDIKLDVLVVGGGISGMQSALDLADQGYQVALVEKEPSIGGKMIALSKVFPTLDCCSCITTPKMSAVAHHENIQLFTFCEVQSIIKNDHGYNVQIFKKPRYVNEDTCTGCRQCEYACPVNLPNPFDLDMGATRAVRVPFSTAVPQTAMLDIDNCILCGKCEKICPVNAIDFTQEPEFFEIRATSLILATGFETTPRNAKKEYRADQIHNVIDGLMMERLLAPTGPYGRVLRPGDGKEPDSIAYIQCAGSRDKTLDVEYCSRVC
;
A
#
# COMPACT_ATOMS: atom_id res chain seq x y z
N MET A 1 -23.13 -6.88 9.95
CA MET A 1 -22.97 -7.24 8.52
C MET A 1 -23.27 -8.72 8.38
N ASP A 2 -24.01 -9.10 7.34
CA ASP A 2 -24.31 -10.52 7.08
C ASP A 2 -23.03 -11.25 6.67
N ASP A 3 -22.98 -12.57 6.94
CA ASP A 3 -21.87 -13.44 6.57
C ASP A 3 -21.65 -13.40 5.04
N ILE A 4 -20.50 -12.93 4.60
CA ILE A 4 -20.12 -12.86 3.18
C ILE A 4 -19.63 -14.26 2.76
N LYS A 5 -20.34 -14.90 1.84
CA LYS A 5 -19.97 -16.22 1.32
C LYS A 5 -19.50 -16.10 -0.13
N LEU A 6 -18.27 -16.56 -0.38
CA LEU A 6 -17.57 -16.44 -1.67
C LEU A 6 -16.82 -17.74 -1.99
N ASP A 7 -16.41 -17.89 -3.25
CA ASP A 7 -15.63 -19.06 -3.66
C ASP A 7 -14.17 -18.96 -3.19
N VAL A 8 -13.57 -17.78 -3.38
CA VAL A 8 -12.15 -17.57 -3.08
C VAL A 8 -11.93 -16.27 -2.32
N LEU A 9 -11.14 -16.33 -1.25
CA LEU A 9 -10.58 -15.17 -0.58
C LEU A 9 -9.11 -15.02 -0.97
N VAL A 10 -8.74 -13.84 -1.50
CA VAL A 10 -7.36 -13.45 -1.78
C VAL A 10 -6.92 -12.43 -0.74
N VAL A 11 -5.85 -12.72 -0.01
CA VAL A 11 -5.28 -11.84 1.03
C VAL A 11 -4.04 -11.14 0.48
N GLY A 12 -4.14 -9.83 0.30
CA GLY A 12 -3.10 -8.95 -0.21
C GLY A 12 -3.42 -8.43 -1.62
N GLY A 13 -3.55 -7.11 -1.74
CA GLY A 13 -3.87 -6.38 -2.98
C GLY A 13 -2.64 -5.95 -3.79
N GLY A 14 -1.51 -6.66 -3.65
CA GLY A 14 -0.34 -6.48 -4.51
C GLY A 14 -0.53 -7.12 -5.89
N ILE A 15 0.51 -7.07 -6.74
CA ILE A 15 0.42 -7.54 -8.14
C ILE A 15 -0.02 -9.01 -8.24
N SER A 16 0.50 -9.87 -7.36
CA SER A 16 0.14 -11.31 -7.35
C SER A 16 -1.31 -11.53 -6.94
N GLY A 17 -1.78 -10.82 -5.89
CA GLY A 17 -3.17 -10.94 -5.45
C GLY A 17 -4.15 -10.39 -6.46
N MET A 18 -3.87 -9.23 -7.05
CA MET A 18 -4.70 -8.65 -8.11
C MET A 18 -4.79 -9.56 -9.33
N GLN A 19 -3.65 -10.12 -9.79
CA GLN A 19 -3.66 -11.03 -10.92
C GLN A 19 -4.44 -12.32 -10.61
N SER A 20 -4.21 -12.92 -9.43
CA SER A 20 -4.97 -14.12 -9.03
C SER A 20 -6.47 -13.85 -8.93
N ALA A 21 -6.86 -12.69 -8.40
CA ALA A 21 -8.27 -12.31 -8.30
C ALA A 21 -8.92 -12.14 -9.68
N LEU A 22 -8.23 -11.47 -10.61
CA LEU A 22 -8.71 -11.28 -11.99
C LEU A 22 -8.83 -12.62 -12.72
N ASP A 23 -7.80 -13.48 -12.68
CA ASP A 23 -7.79 -14.76 -13.38
C ASP A 23 -8.92 -15.70 -12.90
N LEU A 24 -9.25 -15.65 -11.61
CA LEU A 24 -10.36 -16.43 -11.04
C LEU A 24 -11.72 -15.81 -11.37
N ALA A 25 -11.83 -14.50 -11.27
CA ALA A 25 -13.07 -13.79 -11.56
C ALA A 25 -13.47 -13.87 -13.04
N ASP A 26 -12.50 -13.84 -13.95
CA ASP A 26 -12.70 -14.08 -15.39
C ASP A 26 -13.21 -15.50 -15.70
N GLN A 27 -12.93 -16.48 -14.80
CA GLN A 27 -13.47 -17.82 -14.88
C GLN A 27 -14.85 -17.98 -14.22
N GLY A 28 -15.41 -16.89 -13.69
CA GLY A 28 -16.74 -16.85 -13.08
C GLY A 28 -16.80 -17.15 -11.58
N TYR A 29 -15.65 -17.27 -10.90
CA TYR A 29 -15.63 -17.43 -9.45
C TYR A 29 -15.91 -16.08 -8.75
N GLN A 30 -16.64 -16.16 -7.63
CA GLN A 30 -16.86 -15.02 -6.75
C GLN A 30 -15.65 -14.85 -5.82
N VAL A 31 -14.96 -13.73 -5.93
CA VAL A 31 -13.68 -13.47 -5.25
C VAL A 31 -13.80 -12.30 -4.28
N ALA A 32 -13.31 -12.48 -3.05
CA ALA A 32 -12.98 -11.36 -2.17
C ALA A 32 -11.49 -11.06 -2.28
N LEU A 33 -11.13 -9.79 -2.42
CA LEU A 33 -9.74 -9.31 -2.30
C LEU A 33 -9.63 -8.40 -1.08
N VAL A 34 -8.85 -8.82 -0.09
CA VAL A 34 -8.64 -8.07 1.16
C VAL A 34 -7.24 -7.46 1.16
N GLU A 35 -7.15 -6.15 1.38
CA GLU A 35 -5.90 -5.39 1.47
C GLU A 35 -5.85 -4.57 2.76
N LYS A 36 -4.74 -4.66 3.49
CA LYS A 36 -4.53 -3.93 4.76
C LYS A 36 -4.29 -2.43 4.58
N GLU A 37 -3.73 -2.06 3.44
CA GLU A 37 -3.49 -0.66 3.11
C GLU A 37 -4.77 0.01 2.58
N PRO A 38 -4.85 1.34 2.63
CA PRO A 38 -6.03 2.06 2.15
C PRO A 38 -6.21 2.02 0.62
N SER A 39 -5.27 1.45 -0.12
CA SER A 39 -5.33 1.24 -1.57
C SER A 39 -4.62 -0.05 -1.95
N ILE A 40 -5.11 -0.72 -2.99
CA ILE A 40 -4.40 -1.82 -3.65
C ILE A 40 -3.22 -1.29 -4.48
N GLY A 41 -2.36 -2.19 -4.99
CA GLY A 41 -1.16 -1.88 -5.77
C GLY A 41 0.12 -2.45 -5.15
N GLY A 42 0.13 -2.64 -3.83
CA GLY A 42 1.24 -3.21 -3.08
C GLY A 42 2.55 -2.44 -3.28
N LYS A 43 3.68 -3.15 -3.23
CA LYS A 43 4.99 -2.51 -3.45
C LYS A 43 5.24 -2.14 -4.92
N MET A 44 4.61 -2.84 -5.88
CA MET A 44 4.87 -2.60 -7.29
C MET A 44 4.49 -1.19 -7.74
N ILE A 45 3.40 -0.62 -7.20
CA ILE A 45 2.98 0.75 -7.56
C ILE A 45 4.01 1.81 -7.14
N ALA A 46 4.87 1.49 -6.17
CA ALA A 46 5.92 2.37 -5.67
C ALA A 46 7.26 2.23 -6.41
N LEU A 47 7.45 1.17 -7.21
CA LEU A 47 8.67 0.97 -7.99
C LEU A 47 8.74 1.90 -9.20
N SER A 48 9.96 2.10 -9.71
CA SER A 48 10.22 2.90 -10.91
C SER A 48 9.92 2.11 -12.17
N LYS A 49 10.67 1.03 -12.39
CA LYS A 49 10.61 0.23 -13.64
C LYS A 49 10.66 -1.25 -13.36
N VAL A 50 10.02 -2.04 -14.22
CA VAL A 50 10.08 -3.51 -14.17
C VAL A 50 11.19 -4.04 -15.10
N PHE A 51 11.89 -5.05 -14.62
CA PHE A 51 12.84 -5.81 -15.42
C PHE A 51 12.12 -6.99 -16.13
N PRO A 52 12.47 -7.38 -17.36
CA PRO A 52 13.55 -6.85 -18.21
C PRO A 52 13.12 -5.75 -19.17
N THR A 53 11.83 -5.45 -19.28
CA THR A 53 11.26 -4.54 -20.30
C THR A 53 11.52 -3.06 -20.00
N LEU A 54 11.85 -2.72 -18.76
CA LEU A 54 12.03 -1.37 -18.26
C LEU A 54 10.77 -0.49 -18.39
N ASP A 55 9.60 -1.12 -18.41
CA ASP A 55 8.33 -0.43 -18.39
C ASP A 55 8.08 0.25 -17.04
N CYS A 56 7.30 1.30 -17.07
CA CYS A 56 6.88 2.03 -15.87
C CYS A 56 5.97 1.15 -14.99
N CYS A 57 6.36 0.92 -13.74
CA CYS A 57 5.59 0.10 -12.81
C CYS A 57 4.17 0.62 -12.57
N SER A 58 4.01 1.94 -12.40
CA SER A 58 2.69 2.55 -12.23
C SER A 58 1.81 2.36 -13.46
N CYS A 59 2.39 2.44 -14.68
CA CYS A 59 1.66 2.27 -15.93
C CYS A 59 1.12 0.85 -16.12
N ILE A 60 1.84 -0.16 -15.58
CA ILE A 60 1.41 -1.56 -15.62
C ILE A 60 0.40 -1.86 -14.50
N THR A 61 0.65 -1.33 -13.31
CA THR A 61 -0.15 -1.66 -12.13
C THR A 61 -1.51 -0.97 -12.14
N THR A 62 -1.59 0.30 -12.53
CA THR A 62 -2.83 1.09 -12.50
C THR A 62 -3.97 0.49 -13.31
N PRO A 63 -3.80 0.01 -14.56
CA PRO A 63 -4.87 -0.67 -15.28
C PRO A 63 -5.39 -1.92 -14.58
N LYS A 64 -4.51 -2.71 -13.94
CA LYS A 64 -4.90 -3.89 -13.17
C LYS A 64 -5.70 -3.51 -11.92
N MET A 65 -5.28 -2.46 -11.21
CA MET A 65 -6.02 -1.92 -10.07
C MET A 65 -7.43 -1.49 -10.48
N SER A 66 -7.55 -0.81 -11.62
CA SER A 66 -8.84 -0.41 -12.17
C SER A 66 -9.69 -1.62 -12.57
N ALA A 67 -9.09 -2.63 -13.23
CA ALA A 67 -9.80 -3.85 -13.60
C ALA A 67 -10.37 -4.58 -12.36
N VAL A 68 -9.58 -4.72 -11.29
CA VAL A 68 -10.04 -5.32 -10.03
C VAL A 68 -11.22 -4.55 -9.44
N ALA A 69 -11.15 -3.22 -9.41
CA ALA A 69 -12.18 -2.38 -8.79
C ALA A 69 -13.53 -2.40 -9.53
N HIS A 70 -13.51 -2.71 -10.83
CA HIS A 70 -14.73 -2.68 -11.67
C HIS A 70 -15.19 -4.08 -12.12
N HIS A 71 -14.51 -5.14 -11.66
CA HIS A 71 -14.89 -6.50 -12.03
C HIS A 71 -16.13 -6.96 -11.22
N GLU A 72 -17.17 -7.41 -11.90
CA GLU A 72 -18.45 -7.79 -11.29
C GLU A 72 -18.36 -8.95 -10.29
N ASN A 73 -17.38 -9.83 -10.47
CA ASN A 73 -17.13 -11.00 -9.61
C ASN A 73 -16.07 -10.76 -8.53
N ILE A 74 -15.57 -9.52 -8.36
CA ILE A 74 -14.60 -9.18 -7.32
C ILE A 74 -15.21 -8.22 -6.31
N GLN A 75 -15.20 -8.62 -5.04
CA GLN A 75 -15.49 -7.73 -3.92
C GLN A 75 -14.17 -7.25 -3.31
N LEU A 76 -13.91 -5.96 -3.42
CA LEU A 76 -12.67 -5.34 -2.93
C LEU A 76 -12.86 -4.76 -1.52
N PHE A 77 -12.05 -5.21 -0.58
CA PHE A 77 -12.00 -4.74 0.79
C PHE A 77 -10.63 -4.13 1.09
N THR A 78 -10.55 -2.81 1.09
CA THR A 78 -9.32 -2.08 1.42
C THR A 78 -9.37 -1.54 2.84
N PHE A 79 -8.21 -1.27 3.42
CA PHE A 79 -8.02 -0.86 4.81
C PHE A 79 -8.57 -1.91 5.80
N CYS A 80 -8.47 -3.19 5.38
CA CYS A 80 -9.01 -4.36 6.06
C CYS A 80 -7.90 -5.35 6.40
N GLU A 81 -7.79 -5.73 7.67
CA GLU A 81 -6.80 -6.69 8.16
C GLU A 81 -7.43 -8.04 8.51
N VAL A 82 -6.77 -9.12 8.08
CA VAL A 82 -7.13 -10.47 8.52
C VAL A 82 -6.68 -10.66 9.97
N GLN A 83 -7.63 -10.94 10.87
CA GLN A 83 -7.35 -11.18 12.28
C GLN A 83 -7.16 -12.65 12.61
N SER A 84 -7.98 -13.52 12.01
CA SER A 84 -7.87 -14.97 12.20
C SER A 84 -8.40 -15.72 11.01
N ILE A 85 -7.88 -16.92 10.79
CA ILE A 85 -8.28 -17.85 9.75
C ILE A 85 -8.56 -19.20 10.42
N ILE A 86 -9.79 -19.68 10.30
CA ILE A 86 -10.23 -20.97 10.85
C ILE A 86 -10.64 -21.87 9.69
N LYS A 87 -9.93 -22.97 9.50
CA LYS A 87 -10.30 -24.01 8.52
C LYS A 87 -11.41 -24.90 9.08
N ASN A 88 -12.39 -25.22 8.25
CA ASN A 88 -13.47 -26.17 8.56
C ASN A 88 -13.68 -27.14 7.37
N ASP A 89 -14.66 -28.04 7.48
CA ASP A 89 -14.94 -29.07 6.44
C ASP A 89 -15.44 -28.45 5.11
N HIS A 90 -15.86 -27.21 5.11
CA HIS A 90 -16.43 -26.52 3.95
C HIS A 90 -15.56 -25.37 3.41
N GLY A 91 -14.34 -25.18 3.95
CA GLY A 91 -13.42 -24.13 3.56
C GLY A 91 -12.83 -23.37 4.75
N TYR A 92 -12.93 -22.05 4.72
CA TYR A 92 -12.29 -21.15 5.68
C TYR A 92 -13.28 -20.08 6.17
N ASN A 93 -13.28 -19.86 7.47
CA ASN A 93 -13.91 -18.71 8.11
C ASN A 93 -12.81 -17.72 8.47
N VAL A 94 -12.90 -16.49 7.96
CA VAL A 94 -11.86 -15.49 8.11
C VAL A 94 -12.46 -14.24 8.75
N GLN A 95 -11.93 -13.90 9.94
CA GLN A 95 -12.32 -12.67 10.64
C GLN A 95 -11.53 -11.48 10.08
N ILE A 96 -12.26 -10.45 9.69
CA ILE A 96 -11.73 -9.22 9.12
C ILE A 96 -11.97 -8.07 10.06
N PHE A 97 -10.94 -7.26 10.25
CA PHE A 97 -10.98 -5.97 10.93
C PHE A 97 -10.86 -4.86 9.89
N LYS A 98 -11.90 -4.05 9.72
CA LYS A 98 -11.90 -2.87 8.85
C LYS A 98 -11.58 -1.64 9.70
N LYS A 99 -10.51 -0.94 9.35
CA LYS A 99 -10.10 0.30 9.99
C LYS A 99 -10.99 1.45 9.53
N PRO A 100 -11.36 2.38 10.42
CA PRO A 100 -12.09 3.57 10.02
C PRO A 100 -11.18 4.48 9.16
N ARG A 101 -11.70 4.90 8.01
CA ARG A 101 -11.05 5.90 7.17
C ARG A 101 -11.31 7.33 7.65
N TYR A 102 -12.35 7.50 8.48
CA TYR A 102 -12.95 8.79 8.84
C TYR A 102 -13.41 9.59 7.62
N VAL A 103 -13.62 8.89 6.52
CA VAL A 103 -14.12 9.40 5.25
C VAL A 103 -15.09 8.36 4.68
N ASN A 104 -16.28 8.78 4.32
CA ASN A 104 -17.27 7.91 3.69
C ASN A 104 -16.82 7.60 2.25
N GLU A 105 -16.59 6.32 1.97
CA GLU A 105 -16.07 5.84 0.68
C GLU A 105 -17.08 6.03 -0.46
N ASP A 106 -18.37 5.90 -0.18
CA ASP A 106 -19.45 5.98 -1.17
C ASP A 106 -19.70 7.41 -1.65
N THR A 107 -19.41 8.41 -0.81
CA THR A 107 -19.61 9.82 -1.12
C THR A 107 -18.34 10.54 -1.55
N CYS A 108 -17.18 10.06 -1.14
CA CYS A 108 -15.90 10.69 -1.45
C CYS A 108 -15.56 10.63 -2.94
N THR A 109 -15.34 11.78 -3.56
CA THR A 109 -14.98 11.90 -4.99
C THR A 109 -13.47 11.92 -5.25
N GLY A 110 -12.63 11.80 -4.21
CA GLY A 110 -11.17 11.88 -4.35
C GLY A 110 -10.63 13.24 -4.80
N CYS A 111 -11.39 14.32 -4.64
CA CYS A 111 -11.04 15.66 -5.13
C CYS A 111 -9.86 16.32 -4.39
N ARG A 112 -9.39 15.75 -3.28
CA ARG A 112 -8.24 16.18 -2.48
C ARG A 112 -8.34 17.58 -1.85
N GLN A 113 -9.50 18.24 -1.88
CA GLN A 113 -9.66 19.57 -1.24
C GLN A 113 -9.37 19.51 0.26
N CYS A 114 -9.79 18.42 0.93
CA CYS A 114 -9.49 18.19 2.34
C CYS A 114 -7.98 18.12 2.62
N GLU A 115 -7.22 17.48 1.73
CA GLU A 115 -5.75 17.35 1.81
C GLU A 115 -5.08 18.73 1.69
N TYR A 116 -5.49 19.54 0.71
CA TYR A 116 -4.93 20.89 0.54
C TYR A 116 -5.28 21.84 1.69
N ALA A 117 -6.43 21.66 2.33
CA ALA A 117 -6.86 22.47 3.48
C ALA A 117 -6.21 22.05 4.80
N CYS A 118 -5.66 20.85 4.88
CA CYS A 118 -5.09 20.30 6.12
C CYS A 118 -3.79 21.02 6.49
N PRO A 119 -3.68 21.58 7.72
CA PRO A 119 -2.47 22.27 8.15
C PRO A 119 -1.36 21.33 8.64
N VAL A 120 -1.69 20.04 8.88
CA VAL A 120 -0.74 19.07 9.44
C VAL A 120 0.15 18.50 8.35
N ASN A 121 1.46 18.61 8.51
CA ASN A 121 2.46 17.98 7.66
C ASN A 121 3.01 16.73 8.34
N LEU A 122 3.05 15.63 7.62
CA LEU A 122 3.59 14.34 8.08
C LEU A 122 4.58 13.80 7.04
N PRO A 123 5.51 12.94 7.44
CA PRO A 123 6.26 12.12 6.49
C PRO A 123 5.31 11.32 5.62
N ASN A 124 5.61 11.16 4.33
CA ASN A 124 4.77 10.41 3.40
C ASN A 124 5.16 8.92 3.38
N PRO A 125 4.35 8.00 3.93
CA PRO A 125 4.66 6.58 3.93
C PRO A 125 4.82 5.99 2.52
N PHE A 126 4.06 6.51 1.54
CA PHE A 126 4.18 6.08 0.14
C PHE A 126 5.55 6.39 -0.46
N ASP A 127 6.19 7.46 -0.03
CA ASP A 127 7.54 7.85 -0.42
C ASP A 127 8.61 7.42 0.60
N LEU A 128 8.28 6.45 1.47
CA LEU A 128 9.19 5.94 2.51
C LEU A 128 9.78 7.06 3.36
N ASP A 129 8.92 7.98 3.76
CA ASP A 129 9.20 9.16 4.58
C ASP A 129 10.13 10.21 3.96
N MET A 130 10.50 10.06 2.68
CA MET A 130 11.32 11.04 1.98
C MET A 130 10.54 12.28 1.50
N GLY A 131 9.22 12.16 1.36
CA GLY A 131 8.32 13.26 1.00
C GLY A 131 7.44 13.69 2.17
N ALA A 132 6.65 14.73 1.96
CA ALA A 132 5.65 15.20 2.92
C ALA A 132 4.22 14.88 2.44
N THR A 133 3.35 14.60 3.38
CA THR A 133 1.91 14.41 3.16
C THR A 133 1.10 15.10 4.25
N ARG A 134 -0.22 14.93 4.24
CA ARG A 134 -1.15 15.50 5.22
C ARG A 134 -1.78 14.42 6.09
N ALA A 135 -2.31 14.82 7.26
CA ALA A 135 -3.07 13.90 8.10
C ALA A 135 -4.31 13.36 7.37
N VAL A 136 -5.02 14.20 6.60
CA VAL A 136 -6.03 13.74 5.65
C VAL A 136 -5.45 13.76 4.24
N ARG A 137 -5.54 12.62 3.52
CA ARG A 137 -4.90 12.47 2.20
C ARG A 137 -5.53 11.35 1.39
N VAL A 138 -5.43 11.44 0.08
CA VAL A 138 -5.52 10.28 -0.81
C VAL A 138 -4.14 9.60 -0.80
N PRO A 139 -4.03 8.27 -0.63
CA PRO A 139 -2.74 7.59 -0.41
C PRO A 139 -1.66 7.92 -1.46
N PHE A 140 -2.05 7.92 -2.73
CA PHE A 140 -1.23 8.35 -3.87
C PHE A 140 -2.13 8.69 -5.07
N SER A 141 -1.59 9.26 -6.12
CA SER A 141 -2.37 9.85 -7.22
C SER A 141 -3.27 8.87 -7.98
N THR A 142 -2.88 7.60 -8.06
CA THR A 142 -3.61 6.53 -8.76
C THR A 142 -4.20 5.50 -7.79
N ALA A 143 -4.46 5.89 -6.55
CA ALA A 143 -5.03 5.01 -5.52
C ALA A 143 -6.37 4.40 -5.96
N VAL A 144 -6.60 3.16 -5.56
CA VAL A 144 -7.86 2.45 -5.76
C VAL A 144 -8.26 1.75 -4.46
N PRO A 145 -9.39 2.16 -3.85
CA PRO A 145 -10.27 3.26 -4.26
C PRO A 145 -9.58 4.63 -4.17
N GLN A 146 -10.01 5.58 -5.01
CA GLN A 146 -9.49 6.95 -4.99
C GLN A 146 -10.21 7.77 -3.91
N THR A 147 -10.17 7.28 -2.70
CA THR A 147 -10.84 7.84 -1.53
C THR A 147 -9.81 8.36 -0.54
N ALA A 148 -10.09 9.51 0.06
CA ALA A 148 -9.24 10.02 1.12
C ALA A 148 -9.31 9.14 2.38
N MET A 149 -8.29 9.23 3.21
CA MET A 149 -8.25 8.68 4.56
C MET A 149 -7.72 9.73 5.53
N LEU A 150 -8.11 9.64 6.78
CA LEU A 150 -7.61 10.51 7.85
C LEU A 150 -6.76 9.69 8.82
N ASP A 151 -5.54 10.11 9.01
CA ASP A 151 -4.66 9.64 10.08
C ASP A 151 -5.07 10.34 11.38
N ILE A 152 -5.95 9.69 12.13
CA ILE A 152 -6.56 10.29 13.33
C ILE A 152 -5.54 10.50 14.45
N ASP A 153 -4.53 9.63 14.54
CA ASP A 153 -3.51 9.69 15.59
C ASP A 153 -2.61 10.94 15.47
N ASN A 154 -2.44 11.41 14.24
CA ASN A 154 -1.68 12.62 13.93
C ASN A 154 -2.56 13.83 13.60
N CYS A 155 -3.87 13.71 13.72
CA CYS A 155 -4.83 14.76 13.43
C CYS A 155 -4.99 15.70 14.63
N ILE A 156 -4.97 17.01 14.40
CA ILE A 156 -5.24 18.02 15.43
C ILE A 156 -6.73 18.38 15.59
N LEU A 157 -7.64 17.65 14.95
CA LEU A 157 -9.09 17.80 15.00
C LEU A 157 -9.59 19.22 14.73
N CYS A 158 -8.95 19.96 13.82
CA CYS A 158 -9.29 21.36 13.53
C CYS A 158 -10.56 21.55 12.67
N GLY A 159 -11.16 20.49 12.12
CA GLY A 159 -12.39 20.49 11.35
C GLY A 159 -12.30 21.18 9.96
N LYS A 160 -11.12 21.60 9.49
CA LYS A 160 -11.00 22.27 8.18
C LYS A 160 -11.36 21.37 7.00
N CYS A 161 -10.96 20.09 7.06
CA CYS A 161 -11.27 19.10 6.02
C CYS A 161 -12.78 18.85 5.89
N GLU A 162 -13.50 18.81 7.00
CA GLU A 162 -14.96 18.68 7.03
C GLU A 162 -15.64 19.88 6.38
N LYS A 163 -15.24 21.10 6.78
CA LYS A 163 -15.82 22.36 6.28
C LYS A 163 -15.62 22.57 4.77
N ILE A 164 -14.50 22.11 4.22
CA ILE A 164 -14.19 22.31 2.80
C ILE A 164 -14.72 21.18 1.91
N CYS A 165 -15.15 20.06 2.47
CA CYS A 165 -15.58 18.90 1.70
C CYS A 165 -16.89 19.19 0.97
N PRO A 166 -16.90 19.21 -0.38
CA PRO A 166 -18.10 19.59 -1.14
C PRO A 166 -19.23 18.56 -1.09
N VAL A 167 -18.91 17.34 -0.66
CA VAL A 167 -19.84 16.21 -0.58
C VAL A 167 -20.05 15.70 0.85
N ASN A 168 -19.54 16.42 1.84
CA ASN A 168 -19.63 16.08 3.28
C ASN A 168 -19.21 14.64 3.59
N ALA A 169 -18.11 14.17 2.96
CA ALA A 169 -17.62 12.80 3.14
C ALA A 169 -16.82 12.59 4.42
N ILE A 170 -16.39 13.64 5.12
CA ILE A 170 -15.60 13.51 6.36
C ILE A 170 -16.54 13.14 7.50
N ASP A 171 -16.17 12.08 8.22
CA ASP A 171 -16.94 11.57 9.35
C ASP A 171 -16.00 11.11 10.48
N PHE A 172 -15.82 11.95 11.47
CA PHE A 172 -14.98 11.67 12.64
C PHE A 172 -15.58 10.65 13.61
N THR A 173 -16.83 10.23 13.40
CA THR A 173 -17.56 9.29 14.26
C THR A 173 -17.45 7.84 13.80
N GLN A 174 -16.76 7.57 12.69
CA GLN A 174 -16.54 6.21 12.20
C GLN A 174 -15.82 5.37 13.26
N GLU A 175 -16.38 4.20 13.51
CA GLU A 175 -15.80 3.18 14.40
C GLU A 175 -15.22 2.02 13.57
N PRO A 176 -14.24 1.29 14.12
CA PRO A 176 -13.74 0.08 13.46
C PRO A 176 -14.85 -0.98 13.35
N GLU A 177 -14.83 -1.72 12.25
CA GLU A 177 -15.82 -2.76 11.98
C GLU A 177 -15.16 -4.14 12.00
N PHE A 178 -15.92 -5.14 12.49
CA PHE A 178 -15.53 -6.56 12.41
C PHE A 178 -16.59 -7.32 11.62
N PHE A 179 -16.15 -8.15 10.68
CA PHE A 179 -17.04 -9.02 9.94
C PHE A 179 -16.34 -10.32 9.54
N GLU A 180 -17.11 -11.32 9.12
CA GLU A 180 -16.61 -12.62 8.71
C GLU A 180 -16.76 -12.83 7.21
N ILE A 181 -15.71 -13.32 6.54
CA ILE A 181 -15.75 -13.84 5.18
C ILE A 181 -15.62 -15.36 5.24
N ARG A 182 -16.55 -16.05 4.58
CA ARG A 182 -16.50 -17.50 4.38
C ARG A 182 -16.12 -17.78 2.94
N ALA A 183 -15.02 -18.51 2.75
CA ALA A 183 -14.51 -18.85 1.44
C ALA A 183 -14.20 -20.36 1.34
N THR A 184 -14.47 -20.94 0.18
CA THR A 184 -14.11 -22.35 -0.09
C THR A 184 -12.59 -22.50 -0.19
N SER A 185 -11.91 -21.50 -0.75
CA SER A 185 -10.46 -21.50 -0.97
C SER A 185 -9.83 -20.18 -0.52
N LEU A 186 -8.53 -20.25 -0.17
CA LEU A 186 -7.75 -19.12 0.31
C LEU A 186 -6.46 -19.02 -0.48
N ILE A 187 -6.15 -17.80 -0.96
CA ILE A 187 -4.88 -17.44 -1.59
C ILE A 187 -4.19 -16.39 -0.72
N LEU A 188 -2.96 -16.68 -0.31
CA LEU A 188 -2.11 -15.74 0.43
C LEU A 188 -1.13 -15.05 -0.53
N ALA A 189 -1.31 -13.76 -0.73
CA ALA A 189 -0.49 -12.91 -1.59
C ALA A 189 0.06 -11.70 -0.82
N THR A 190 0.52 -11.93 0.42
CA THR A 190 0.91 -10.92 1.41
C THR A 190 2.21 -10.18 1.08
N GLY A 191 2.88 -10.57 -0.02
CA GLY A 191 4.09 -9.91 -0.50
C GLY A 191 5.35 -10.27 0.31
N PHE A 192 6.29 -9.34 0.36
CA PHE A 192 7.56 -9.50 1.07
C PHE A 192 7.87 -8.27 1.92
N GLU A 193 8.76 -8.42 2.86
CA GLU A 193 9.38 -7.34 3.61
C GLU A 193 10.81 -7.12 3.17
N THR A 194 11.24 -5.87 3.13
CA THR A 194 12.64 -5.53 2.87
C THR A 194 13.46 -5.71 4.15
N THR A 195 14.73 -6.10 4.01
CA THR A 195 15.65 -6.08 5.15
C THR A 195 15.67 -4.66 5.74
N PRO A 196 15.50 -4.51 7.06
CA PRO A 196 15.53 -3.19 7.68
C PRO A 196 16.84 -2.47 7.37
N ARG A 197 16.75 -1.21 6.99
CA ARG A 197 17.92 -0.39 6.61
C ARG A 197 19.01 -0.34 7.68
N ASN A 198 18.64 -0.41 8.94
CA ASN A 198 19.53 -0.42 10.10
C ASN A 198 19.97 -1.82 10.56
N ALA A 199 19.59 -2.89 9.86
CA ALA A 199 19.99 -4.26 10.20
C ALA A 199 21.52 -4.44 10.19
N LYS A 200 22.22 -3.68 9.34
CA LYS A 200 23.69 -3.66 9.24
C LYS A 200 24.23 -2.35 9.82
N LYS A 201 24.65 -2.39 11.07
CA LYS A 201 25.14 -1.21 11.82
C LYS A 201 26.38 -0.55 11.20
N GLU A 202 27.19 -1.31 10.49
CA GLU A 202 28.38 -0.81 9.79
C GLU A 202 28.04 0.20 8.69
N TYR A 203 26.83 0.18 8.14
CA TYR A 203 26.37 1.16 7.13
C TYR A 203 25.84 2.46 7.74
N ARG A 204 25.64 2.49 9.06
CA ARG A 204 25.20 3.69 9.82
C ARG A 204 23.94 4.36 9.27
N ALA A 205 22.99 3.57 8.79
CA ALA A 205 21.75 4.09 8.18
C ALA A 205 20.83 4.81 9.18
N ASP A 206 21.04 4.60 10.47
CA ASP A 206 20.42 5.33 11.58
C ASP A 206 21.02 6.73 11.84
N GLN A 207 22.25 6.98 11.36
CA GLN A 207 23.00 8.21 11.58
C GLN A 207 23.20 9.04 10.31
N ILE A 208 23.22 8.37 9.15
CA ILE A 208 23.52 9.00 7.86
C ILE A 208 22.25 8.97 6.99
N HIS A 209 21.56 10.10 6.85
CA HIS A 209 20.32 10.20 6.08
C HIS A 209 20.46 9.82 4.59
N ASN A 210 21.66 9.91 4.03
CA ASN A 210 21.91 9.53 2.64
C ASN A 210 22.23 8.04 2.44
N VAL A 211 22.19 7.23 3.49
CA VAL A 211 22.18 5.77 3.39
C VAL A 211 20.73 5.33 3.26
N ILE A 212 20.36 4.87 2.07
CA ILE A 212 19.01 4.50 1.69
C ILE A 212 18.96 3.02 1.26
N ASP A 213 17.80 2.41 1.31
CA ASP A 213 17.58 1.07 0.78
C ASP A 213 17.16 1.09 -0.70
N GLY A 214 17.06 -0.11 -1.29
CA GLY A 214 16.70 -0.25 -2.71
C GLY A 214 15.31 0.29 -3.03
N LEU A 215 14.34 0.13 -2.12
CA LEU A 215 12.97 0.62 -2.34
C LEU A 215 12.88 2.15 -2.29
N MET A 216 13.68 2.78 -1.41
CA MET A 216 13.83 4.25 -1.39
C MET A 216 14.43 4.76 -2.69
N MET A 217 15.47 4.06 -3.24
CA MET A 217 16.04 4.43 -4.54
C MET A 217 15.00 4.29 -5.66
N GLU A 218 14.21 3.22 -5.68
CA GLU A 218 13.10 3.06 -6.62
C GLU A 218 12.12 4.24 -6.56
N ARG A 219 11.78 4.71 -5.37
CA ARG A 219 10.93 5.89 -5.21
C ARG A 219 11.58 7.17 -5.74
N LEU A 220 12.88 7.35 -5.55
CA LEU A 220 13.61 8.51 -6.09
C LEU A 220 13.69 8.48 -7.63
N LEU A 221 13.74 7.29 -8.22
CA LEU A 221 13.81 7.07 -9.67
C LEU A 221 12.43 7.10 -10.34
N ALA A 222 11.36 6.88 -9.57
CA ALA A 222 10.01 6.82 -10.12
C ALA A 222 9.54 8.20 -10.59
N PRO A 223 8.83 8.29 -11.74
CA PRO A 223 8.26 9.56 -12.23
C PRO A 223 7.29 10.20 -11.22
N THR A 224 6.68 9.39 -10.37
CA THR A 224 5.78 9.81 -9.28
C THR A 224 6.50 9.97 -7.94
N GLY A 225 7.82 9.96 -7.94
CA GLY A 225 8.64 10.08 -6.74
C GLY A 225 8.58 11.47 -6.11
N PRO A 226 9.09 11.59 -4.86
CA PRO A 226 8.88 12.81 -4.06
C PRO A 226 9.53 14.06 -4.65
N TYR A 227 10.57 13.91 -5.47
CA TYR A 227 11.38 15.05 -5.95
C TYR A 227 11.40 15.19 -7.47
N GLY A 228 10.83 14.24 -8.24
CA GLY A 228 10.91 14.22 -9.71
C GLY A 228 12.31 13.99 -10.28
N ARG A 229 13.30 13.76 -9.43
CA ARG A 229 14.70 13.45 -9.75
C ARG A 229 15.39 12.82 -8.54
N VAL A 230 16.59 12.25 -8.74
CA VAL A 230 17.38 11.69 -7.64
C VAL A 230 18.04 12.81 -6.85
N LEU A 231 17.55 13.03 -5.62
CA LEU A 231 18.14 13.96 -4.66
C LEU A 231 18.53 13.21 -3.38
N ARG A 232 19.55 13.70 -2.69
CA ARG A 232 19.98 13.18 -1.40
C ARG A 232 18.93 13.53 -0.33
N PRO A 233 18.37 12.56 0.40
CA PRO A 233 17.34 12.85 1.42
C PRO A 233 17.82 13.77 2.53
N GLY A 234 19.12 13.77 2.83
CA GLY A 234 19.67 14.57 3.93
C GLY A 234 19.78 16.06 3.68
N ASP A 235 19.91 16.52 2.42
CA ASP A 235 20.13 17.93 2.10
C ASP A 235 19.47 18.41 0.81
N GLY A 236 18.76 17.53 0.09
CA GLY A 236 18.03 17.89 -1.13
C GLY A 236 18.91 18.22 -2.33
N LYS A 237 20.21 17.91 -2.32
CA LYS A 237 21.13 18.16 -3.44
C LYS A 237 21.25 16.93 -4.34
N GLU A 238 21.63 17.15 -5.59
CA GLU A 238 22.00 16.06 -6.48
C GLU A 238 23.26 15.37 -5.97
N PRO A 239 23.33 14.02 -5.99
CA PRO A 239 24.55 13.31 -5.63
C PRO A 239 25.58 13.38 -6.75
N ASP A 240 26.84 13.71 -6.40
CA ASP A 240 27.97 13.64 -7.34
C ASP A 240 28.36 12.18 -7.65
N SER A 241 28.09 11.28 -6.73
CA SER A 241 28.38 9.85 -6.87
C SER A 241 27.43 9.01 -6.03
N ILE A 242 27.16 7.79 -6.48
CA ILE A 242 26.28 6.83 -5.80
C ILE A 242 27.05 5.51 -5.68
N ALA A 243 27.11 4.95 -4.46
CA ALA A 243 27.65 3.62 -4.21
C ALA A 243 26.52 2.64 -3.96
N TYR A 244 26.50 1.53 -4.71
CA TYR A 244 25.59 0.41 -4.49
C TYR A 244 26.31 -0.69 -3.71
N ILE A 245 25.76 -1.05 -2.55
CA ILE A 245 26.25 -2.17 -1.76
C ILE A 245 25.31 -3.34 -2.00
N GLN A 246 25.73 -4.27 -2.83
CA GLN A 246 24.94 -5.47 -3.13
C GLN A 246 25.05 -6.50 -1.98
N CYS A 247 24.08 -7.42 -1.98
CA CYS A 247 23.97 -8.45 -0.95
C CYS A 247 23.79 -7.90 0.48
N ALA A 248 23.36 -6.64 0.64
CA ALA A 248 22.99 -6.10 1.93
C ALA A 248 21.69 -6.76 2.41
N GLY A 249 21.79 -7.68 3.38
CA GLY A 249 20.65 -8.48 3.86
C GLY A 249 20.47 -9.83 3.16
N SER A 250 21.37 -10.23 2.24
CA SER A 250 21.44 -11.58 1.68
C SER A 250 22.90 -12.05 1.62
N ARG A 251 23.15 -13.37 1.50
CA ARG A 251 24.47 -13.99 1.62
C ARG A 251 25.18 -13.60 2.93
N ASP A 252 24.41 -13.46 3.99
CA ASP A 252 24.84 -12.88 5.25
C ASP A 252 24.46 -13.78 6.43
N LYS A 253 25.46 -14.41 7.04
CA LYS A 253 25.28 -15.29 8.20
C LYS A 253 24.83 -14.54 9.45
N THR A 254 25.13 -13.24 9.55
CA THR A 254 24.77 -12.45 10.73
C THR A 254 23.29 -12.08 10.77
N LEU A 255 22.59 -12.23 9.64
CA LEU A 255 21.16 -11.99 9.49
C LEU A 255 20.37 -13.27 9.20
N ASP A 256 20.99 -14.45 9.34
CA ASP A 256 20.40 -15.77 9.04
C ASP A 256 19.88 -15.91 7.59
N VAL A 257 20.43 -15.12 6.65
CA VAL A 257 20.09 -15.15 5.22
C VAL A 257 21.34 -15.51 4.42
N GLU A 258 21.73 -16.79 4.47
CA GLU A 258 22.97 -17.25 3.84
C GLU A 258 22.91 -17.42 2.32
N TYR A 259 21.72 -17.52 1.76
CA TYR A 259 21.50 -17.77 0.34
C TYR A 259 21.48 -16.48 -0.50
N CYS A 260 21.70 -16.65 -1.80
CA CYS A 260 21.59 -15.56 -2.80
C CYS A 260 20.15 -15.46 -3.29
N SER A 261 19.60 -14.22 -3.39
CA SER A 261 18.30 -13.97 -3.99
C SER A 261 18.24 -14.32 -5.49
N ARG A 262 19.38 -14.34 -6.17
CA ARG A 262 19.58 -14.57 -7.63
C ARG A 262 18.90 -13.54 -8.53
N VAL A 263 18.54 -12.37 -8.00
CA VAL A 263 17.80 -11.33 -8.74
C VAL A 263 18.66 -10.10 -8.99
N CYS A 264 19.69 -9.86 -8.18
CA CYS A 264 20.61 -8.74 -8.44
C CYS A 264 21.37 -8.95 -9.75
#